data_356a006b6ecbfda74b6663b72c07d5c3
#
_entry.id   356a006b6ecbfda74b6663b72c07d5c3
#
_cell.length_a   1.000
_cell.length_b   1.000
_cell.length_c   1.000
_cell.angle_alpha   90.00
_cell.angle_beta   90.00
_cell.angle_gamma   90.00
#
_symmetry.space_group_name_H-M   'P 1'
#
loop_
_entity.id
_entity.type
_entity.pdbx_description
1 polymer ?
#
loop_
_entity_poly.entity_id
_entity_poly.type
_entity_poly.pdbx_seq_one_letter_code
_entity_poly.pdbx_strand_id
1 'polypeptide(L)'
;MGAMIVALFTLTLLVACGHKKIAPPPPPPPPEALAPTASLSANPNTVDPGQPTTLTWQTTGATDVTIEGIGPVDQSGTRQVTPTDSITYHLIAKGPGGSQDATARVTVNTAPVQQSTSNATEEELFSRNVKDVYFDYDKSDIRASEQGSIQADAQFLQQHSNIHVTVEGHSDERGSTEYNLALGTNRADAVKNAMVQAGVSGNRIKTISYGKEKPFCTESNESCWQQNRRGHFVYEK
;
A
#
# COMPACT_ATOMS: atom_id res chain seq x y z
N MET A 1 -73.83 -90.53 62.95
CA MET A 1 -73.06 -91.09 61.86
C MET A 1 -72.99 -90.04 60.81
N GLY A 2 -71.84 -89.37 60.71
CA GLY A 2 -71.61 -88.16 60.01
C GLY A 2 -71.25 -88.42 58.55
N ALA A 3 -71.75 -87.63 57.69
CA ALA A 3 -71.37 -87.56 56.24
C ALA A 3 -70.74 -86.17 56.05
N MET A 4 -69.49 -86.15 55.74
CA MET A 4 -68.69 -85.00 55.51
C MET A 4 -68.79 -84.59 54.03
N ILE A 5 -69.33 -83.41 53.76
CA ILE A 5 -69.46 -82.89 52.38
C ILE A 5 -68.23 -81.95 52.18
N VAL A 6 -67.37 -82.37 51.27
CA VAL A 6 -66.24 -81.55 50.78
C VAL A 6 -66.75 -80.65 49.65
N ALA A 7 -66.75 -79.34 49.87
CA ALA A 7 -67.06 -78.37 48.85
C ALA A 7 -65.78 -78.00 48.09
N LEU A 8 -65.75 -78.29 46.78
CA LEU A 8 -64.69 -77.97 45.87
C LEU A 8 -64.91 -76.55 45.31
N PHE A 9 -64.04 -75.60 45.74
CA PHE A 9 -64.05 -74.20 45.27
C PHE A 9 -63.19 -74.08 44.02
N THR A 10 -63.79 -73.94 42.88
CA THR A 10 -63.07 -73.68 41.64
C THR A 10 -62.83 -72.20 41.47
N LEU A 11 -61.56 -71.83 41.52
CA LEU A 11 -61.08 -70.47 41.32
C LEU A 11 -60.91 -70.22 39.80
N THR A 12 -61.79 -69.46 39.22
CA THR A 12 -61.68 -68.99 37.81
C THR A 12 -60.76 -67.78 37.73
N LEU A 13 -59.56 -67.94 37.16
CA LEU A 13 -58.69 -66.83 36.81
C LEU A 13 -59.22 -66.14 35.55
N LEU A 14 -59.70 -64.90 35.68
CA LEU A 14 -59.95 -63.97 34.58
C LEU A 14 -58.67 -63.38 34.09
N VAL A 15 -58.07 -63.80 33.01
CA VAL A 15 -56.94 -63.13 32.32
C VAL A 15 -57.52 -61.96 31.53
N ALA A 16 -57.34 -60.74 32.07
CA ALA A 16 -57.64 -59.49 31.35
C ALA A 16 -56.56 -59.24 30.36
N CYS A 17 -56.76 -59.51 29.06
CA CYS A 17 -55.92 -59.06 27.94
C CYS A 17 -56.04 -57.52 27.79
N GLY A 18 -55.18 -56.75 28.47
CA GLY A 18 -55.06 -55.33 28.20
C GLY A 18 -54.37 -55.03 26.86
N HIS A 19 -55.14 -54.58 25.87
CA HIS A 19 -54.65 -54.13 24.60
C HIS A 19 -53.93 -52.79 24.87
N LYS A 20 -52.57 -52.81 24.90
CA LYS A 20 -51.75 -51.63 24.92
C LYS A 20 -51.95 -50.90 23.60
N LYS A 21 -52.66 -49.76 23.59
CA LYS A 21 -52.71 -48.84 22.42
C LYS A 21 -51.31 -48.38 22.12
N ILE A 22 -50.72 -48.87 21.05
CA ILE A 22 -49.44 -48.34 20.50
C ILE A 22 -49.79 -46.98 19.99
N ALA A 23 -49.14 -45.94 20.57
CA ALA A 23 -49.21 -44.57 20.08
C ALA A 23 -48.71 -44.53 18.61
N PRO A 24 -49.35 -43.78 17.72
CA PRO A 24 -48.87 -43.64 16.36
C PRO A 24 -47.41 -43.08 16.39
N PRO A 25 -46.57 -43.53 15.46
CA PRO A 25 -45.21 -43.01 15.35
C PRO A 25 -45.22 -41.47 15.19
N PRO A 26 -44.25 -40.75 15.78
CA PRO A 26 -44.20 -39.32 15.60
C PRO A 26 -44.11 -38.99 14.11
N PRO A 27 -44.67 -37.86 13.67
CA PRO A 27 -44.57 -37.42 12.28
C PRO A 27 -43.08 -37.28 11.89
N PRO A 28 -42.74 -37.58 10.64
CA PRO A 28 -41.38 -37.43 10.16
C PRO A 28 -40.93 -35.97 10.39
N PRO A 29 -39.64 -35.73 10.75
CA PRO A 29 -39.13 -34.38 10.91
C PRO A 29 -39.35 -33.60 9.62
N PRO A 30 -39.63 -32.28 9.69
CA PRO A 30 -39.76 -31.45 8.51
C PRO A 30 -38.47 -31.57 7.65
N PRO A 31 -38.58 -31.51 6.32
CA PRO A 31 -37.41 -31.53 5.46
C PRO A 31 -36.43 -30.43 5.91
N GLU A 32 -35.14 -30.79 6.05
CA GLU A 32 -34.11 -29.81 6.36
C GLU A 32 -34.07 -28.76 5.25
N ALA A 33 -34.10 -27.48 5.64
CA ALA A 33 -33.99 -26.39 4.69
C ALA A 33 -32.60 -26.43 4.03
N LEU A 34 -32.54 -26.34 2.72
CA LEU A 34 -31.30 -26.30 1.97
C LEU A 34 -30.53 -25.01 2.29
N ALA A 35 -29.19 -25.12 2.46
CA ALA A 35 -28.33 -23.98 2.63
C ALA A 35 -28.39 -23.04 1.40
N PRO A 36 -28.34 -21.73 1.59
CA PRO A 36 -28.30 -20.80 0.47
C PRO A 36 -27.04 -20.99 -0.39
N THR A 37 -27.09 -20.56 -1.65
CA THR A 37 -25.89 -20.41 -2.50
C THR A 37 -25.59 -18.94 -2.70
N ALA A 38 -24.31 -18.61 -2.89
CA ALA A 38 -23.88 -17.25 -3.14
C ALA A 38 -22.74 -17.22 -4.16
N SER A 39 -22.78 -16.23 -5.04
CA SER A 39 -21.68 -15.88 -5.95
C SER A 39 -21.52 -14.37 -6.00
N LEU A 40 -20.28 -13.91 -6.08
CA LEU A 40 -19.93 -12.49 -6.23
C LEU A 40 -18.76 -12.38 -7.20
N SER A 41 -18.82 -11.45 -8.12
CA SER A 41 -17.75 -11.17 -9.07
C SER A 41 -17.61 -9.67 -9.30
N ALA A 42 -16.41 -9.25 -9.71
CA ALA A 42 -16.12 -7.88 -10.12
C ALA A 42 -15.56 -7.88 -11.54
N ASN A 43 -16.08 -7.02 -12.39
CA ASN A 43 -15.61 -6.88 -13.77
C ASN A 43 -15.55 -5.40 -14.19
N PRO A 44 -14.34 -4.91 -14.59
CA PRO A 44 -13.03 -5.57 -14.49
C PRO A 44 -12.60 -5.78 -13.04
N ASN A 45 -11.82 -6.83 -12.76
CA ASN A 45 -11.30 -7.10 -11.41
C ASN A 45 -10.00 -6.33 -11.09
N THR A 46 -9.49 -5.59 -12.09
CA THR A 46 -8.32 -4.71 -11.96
C THR A 46 -8.67 -3.37 -12.60
N VAL A 47 -8.48 -2.28 -11.86
CA VAL A 47 -8.81 -0.91 -12.28
C VAL A 47 -7.73 0.07 -11.82
N ASP A 48 -7.66 1.24 -12.43
CA ASP A 48 -6.87 2.34 -11.91
C ASP A 48 -7.59 3.06 -10.76
N PRO A 49 -6.89 3.81 -9.88
CA PRO A 49 -7.50 4.50 -8.75
C PRO A 49 -8.69 5.38 -9.18
N GLY A 50 -9.85 5.15 -8.54
CA GLY A 50 -11.07 5.90 -8.84
C GLY A 50 -11.76 5.51 -10.16
N GLN A 51 -11.27 4.50 -10.89
CA GLN A 51 -11.99 3.97 -12.04
C GLN A 51 -13.10 3.00 -11.61
N PRO A 52 -14.23 2.99 -12.32
CA PRO A 52 -15.36 2.16 -11.95
C PRO A 52 -15.14 0.68 -12.28
N THR A 53 -15.61 -0.19 -11.41
CA THR A 53 -15.84 -1.61 -11.66
C THR A 53 -17.25 -1.99 -11.29
N THR A 54 -17.79 -3.03 -11.91
CA THR A 54 -19.14 -3.51 -11.66
C THR A 54 -19.08 -4.81 -10.83
N LEU A 55 -19.65 -4.76 -9.64
CA LEU A 55 -19.93 -5.96 -8.85
C LEU A 55 -21.20 -6.61 -9.40
N THR A 56 -21.19 -7.94 -9.55
CA THR A 56 -22.34 -8.74 -9.93
C THR A 56 -22.47 -9.90 -8.96
N TRP A 57 -23.68 -10.10 -8.42
CA TRP A 57 -23.93 -11.19 -7.49
C TRP A 57 -25.23 -11.91 -7.79
N GLN A 58 -25.26 -13.16 -7.35
CA GLN A 58 -26.45 -14.01 -7.42
C GLN A 58 -26.46 -14.94 -6.21
N THR A 59 -27.64 -15.07 -5.56
CA THR A 59 -27.87 -15.97 -4.46
C THR A 59 -29.14 -16.79 -4.73
N THR A 60 -29.25 -17.97 -4.12
CA THR A 60 -30.47 -18.78 -4.12
C THR A 60 -30.76 -19.26 -2.71
N GLY A 61 -32.04 -19.35 -2.31
CA GLY A 61 -32.44 -19.80 -0.98
C GLY A 61 -32.09 -18.85 0.17
N ALA A 62 -31.59 -17.63 -0.13
CA ALA A 62 -31.33 -16.63 0.86
C ALA A 62 -32.57 -15.76 1.15
N THR A 63 -32.78 -15.39 2.41
CA THR A 63 -33.78 -14.39 2.85
C THR A 63 -33.16 -13.02 3.06
N ASP A 64 -31.88 -13.00 3.45
CA ASP A 64 -31.11 -11.79 3.69
C ASP A 64 -29.78 -11.88 2.95
N VAL A 65 -29.45 -10.82 2.21
CA VAL A 65 -28.18 -10.69 1.49
C VAL A 65 -27.56 -9.35 1.84
N THR A 66 -26.30 -9.37 2.26
CA THR A 66 -25.55 -8.18 2.61
C THR A 66 -24.18 -8.21 1.96
N ILE A 67 -23.73 -7.09 1.42
CA ILE A 67 -22.34 -6.91 0.96
C ILE A 67 -21.66 -5.91 1.91
N GLU A 68 -20.53 -6.31 2.51
CA GLU A 68 -19.77 -5.43 3.41
C GLU A 68 -19.33 -4.16 2.68
N GLY A 69 -19.51 -3.02 3.34
CA GLY A 69 -19.21 -1.69 2.77
C GLY A 69 -20.28 -1.14 1.82
N ILE A 70 -21.31 -1.95 1.48
CA ILE A 70 -22.44 -1.55 0.61
C ILE A 70 -23.76 -1.56 1.38
N GLY A 71 -23.95 -2.55 2.26
CA GLY A 71 -25.17 -2.77 3.02
C GLY A 71 -26.06 -3.88 2.45
N PRO A 72 -27.36 -3.93 2.89
CA PRO A 72 -28.33 -4.88 2.38
C PRO A 72 -28.58 -4.72 0.88
N VAL A 73 -28.70 -5.84 0.18
CA VAL A 73 -28.95 -5.89 -1.28
C VAL A 73 -29.99 -6.97 -1.61
N ASP A 74 -30.57 -6.92 -2.81
CA ASP A 74 -31.46 -7.96 -3.32
C ASP A 74 -30.72 -9.30 -3.53
N GLN A 75 -31.46 -10.38 -3.72
CA GLN A 75 -30.88 -11.72 -3.94
C GLN A 75 -29.97 -11.81 -5.17
N SER A 76 -30.15 -10.95 -6.14
CA SER A 76 -29.27 -10.82 -7.30
C SER A 76 -29.24 -9.38 -7.77
N GLY A 77 -28.12 -8.97 -8.35
CA GLY A 77 -27.99 -7.61 -8.86
C GLY A 77 -26.61 -7.27 -9.34
N THR A 78 -26.49 -6.00 -9.72
CA THR A 78 -25.23 -5.38 -10.12
C THR A 78 -25.10 -4.02 -9.44
N ARG A 79 -23.86 -3.64 -9.09
CA ARG A 79 -23.56 -2.31 -8.55
C ARG A 79 -22.19 -1.83 -8.99
N GLN A 80 -22.14 -0.60 -9.47
CA GLN A 80 -20.88 0.06 -9.79
C GLN A 80 -20.24 0.61 -8.53
N VAL A 81 -18.94 0.38 -8.36
CA VAL A 81 -18.10 0.89 -7.29
C VAL A 81 -16.82 1.49 -7.87
N THR A 82 -16.25 2.48 -7.20
CA THR A 82 -15.05 3.24 -7.64
C THR A 82 -13.99 3.20 -6.54
N PRO A 83 -13.30 2.07 -6.35
CA PRO A 83 -12.31 1.96 -5.29
C PRO A 83 -11.07 2.79 -5.61
N THR A 84 -10.48 3.42 -4.59
CA THR A 84 -9.17 4.10 -4.66
C THR A 84 -8.02 3.20 -4.25
N ASP A 85 -8.34 2.14 -3.50
CA ASP A 85 -7.39 1.16 -3.00
C ASP A 85 -7.88 -0.26 -3.28
N SER A 86 -6.97 -1.23 -3.32
CA SER A 86 -7.33 -2.64 -3.50
C SER A 86 -8.22 -3.11 -2.35
N ILE A 87 -9.39 -3.62 -2.68
CA ILE A 87 -10.40 -4.02 -1.71
C ILE A 87 -10.98 -5.41 -2.06
N THR A 88 -11.34 -6.16 -1.02
CA THR A 88 -12.10 -7.40 -1.16
C THR A 88 -13.51 -7.15 -0.65
N TYR A 89 -14.51 -7.34 -1.50
CA TYR A 89 -15.91 -7.29 -1.13
C TYR A 89 -16.36 -8.67 -0.64
N HIS A 90 -17.08 -8.70 0.48
CA HIS A 90 -17.65 -9.89 1.08
C HIS A 90 -19.17 -9.83 0.97
N LEU A 91 -19.77 -10.84 0.36
CA LEU A 91 -21.22 -11.03 0.32
C LEU A 91 -21.56 -12.15 1.30
N ILE A 92 -22.53 -11.90 2.14
CA ILE A 92 -23.07 -12.85 3.13
C ILE A 92 -24.54 -13.08 2.78
N ALA A 93 -24.90 -14.32 2.43
CA ALA A 93 -26.26 -14.75 2.14
C ALA A 93 -26.76 -15.63 3.29
N LYS A 94 -27.84 -15.23 3.97
CA LYS A 94 -28.49 -15.98 5.06
C LYS A 94 -29.83 -16.51 4.62
N GLY A 95 -30.15 -17.73 5.01
CA GLY A 95 -31.43 -18.37 4.71
C GLY A 95 -31.82 -19.39 5.78
N PRO A 96 -32.98 -20.03 5.65
CA PRO A 96 -33.47 -21.04 6.63
C PRO A 96 -32.53 -22.22 6.83
N GLY A 97 -31.70 -22.55 5.82
CA GLY A 97 -30.74 -23.66 5.87
C GLY A 97 -29.34 -23.23 6.30
N GLY A 98 -29.12 -21.96 6.77
CA GLY A 98 -27.82 -21.48 7.22
C GLY A 98 -27.33 -20.20 6.50
N SER A 99 -26.03 -20.01 6.42
CA SER A 99 -25.40 -18.91 5.70
C SER A 99 -24.35 -19.39 4.70
N GLN A 100 -24.15 -18.61 3.63
CA GLN A 100 -23.12 -18.83 2.63
C GLN A 100 -22.45 -17.51 2.30
N ASP A 101 -21.12 -17.54 2.16
CA ASP A 101 -20.31 -16.36 1.85
C ASP A 101 -19.72 -16.46 0.44
N ALA A 102 -19.55 -15.31 -0.22
CA ALA A 102 -18.82 -15.16 -1.47
C ALA A 102 -17.96 -13.90 -1.44
N THR A 103 -16.82 -13.94 -2.10
CA THR A 103 -15.89 -12.81 -2.13
C THR A 103 -15.52 -12.42 -3.55
N ALA A 104 -15.29 -11.12 -3.77
CA ALA A 104 -14.70 -10.59 -5.01
C ALA A 104 -13.62 -9.57 -4.65
N ARG A 105 -12.40 -9.81 -5.13
CA ARG A 105 -11.29 -8.88 -4.97
C ARG A 105 -11.21 -7.95 -6.17
N VAL A 106 -11.15 -6.65 -5.91
CA VAL A 106 -10.79 -5.63 -6.89
C VAL A 106 -9.38 -5.17 -6.58
N THR A 107 -8.49 -5.33 -7.54
CA THR A 107 -7.12 -4.83 -7.48
C THR A 107 -7.09 -3.45 -8.10
N VAL A 108 -6.67 -2.46 -7.34
CA VAL A 108 -6.40 -1.12 -7.88
C VAL A 108 -4.94 -1.05 -8.29
N ASN A 109 -4.70 -0.77 -9.58
CA ASN A 109 -3.37 -0.45 -10.08
C ASN A 109 -2.96 0.92 -9.52
N THR A 110 -2.60 0.99 -8.26
CA THR A 110 -1.69 2.05 -7.88
C THR A 110 -0.45 1.79 -8.72
N ALA A 111 -0.12 2.72 -9.64
CA ALA A 111 1.23 2.74 -10.19
C ALA A 111 2.16 2.50 -9.00
N PRO A 112 3.07 1.53 -9.05
CA PRO A 112 3.86 1.24 -7.89
C PRO A 112 4.47 2.57 -7.47
N VAL A 113 4.07 3.10 -6.32
CA VAL A 113 5.02 3.79 -5.48
C VAL A 113 6.10 2.74 -5.38
N GLN A 114 7.16 2.89 -6.17
CA GLN A 114 8.35 2.08 -6.02
C GLN A 114 8.82 2.33 -4.58
N GLN A 115 8.19 1.66 -3.64
CA GLN A 115 8.94 1.07 -2.56
C GLN A 115 9.87 0.09 -3.27
N SER A 116 10.91 0.67 -3.87
CA SER A 116 12.12 -0.05 -4.13
C SER A 116 12.55 -0.61 -2.78
N THR A 117 12.15 -1.85 -2.51
CA THR A 117 12.97 -2.75 -1.73
C THR A 117 14.16 -3.12 -2.61
N SER A 118 14.77 -2.12 -3.26
CA SER A 118 16.18 -2.17 -3.60
C SER A 118 16.85 -1.99 -2.26
N ASN A 119 17.71 -2.93 -1.88
CA ASN A 119 18.76 -2.74 -0.88
C ASN A 119 19.76 -1.67 -1.37
N ALA A 120 19.25 -0.57 -1.97
CA ALA A 120 20.06 0.57 -2.37
C ALA A 120 20.54 1.22 -1.08
N THR A 121 21.83 1.30 -0.95
CA THR A 121 22.45 2.02 0.17
C THR A 121 22.03 3.48 0.12
N GLU A 122 22.08 4.19 1.25
CA GLU A 122 21.82 5.64 1.28
C GLU A 122 22.71 6.40 0.29
N GLU A 123 23.94 5.96 0.09
CA GLU A 123 24.88 6.52 -0.89
C GLU A 123 24.38 6.34 -2.35
N GLU A 124 23.81 5.18 -2.70
CA GLU A 124 23.22 4.97 -4.02
C GLU A 124 21.94 5.79 -4.24
N LEU A 125 21.12 5.92 -3.21
CA LEU A 125 19.95 6.79 -3.26
C LEU A 125 20.36 8.25 -3.44
N PHE A 126 21.38 8.69 -2.69
CA PHE A 126 21.95 10.02 -2.79
C PHE A 126 22.44 10.31 -4.21
N SER A 127 23.27 9.45 -4.77
CA SER A 127 23.87 9.65 -6.11
C SER A 127 22.83 9.72 -7.24
N ARG A 128 21.69 9.07 -7.07
CA ARG A 128 20.58 9.11 -8.05
C ARG A 128 19.72 10.37 -7.94
N ASN A 129 19.54 10.90 -6.75
CA ASN A 129 18.58 11.95 -6.47
C ASN A 129 19.20 13.35 -6.35
N VAL A 130 20.43 13.47 -5.80
CA VAL A 130 21.10 14.76 -5.60
C VAL A 130 21.93 15.10 -6.83
N LYS A 131 21.82 16.34 -7.33
CA LYS A 131 22.40 16.79 -8.58
C LYS A 131 23.34 17.97 -8.36
N ASP A 132 24.36 18.06 -9.22
CA ASP A 132 25.26 19.21 -9.24
C ASP A 132 24.53 20.51 -9.59
N VAL A 133 24.95 21.61 -9.00
CA VAL A 133 24.46 22.96 -9.31
C VAL A 133 25.47 23.68 -10.19
N TYR A 134 25.04 24.15 -11.35
CA TYR A 134 25.93 24.76 -12.34
C TYR A 134 25.86 26.28 -12.34
N PHE A 135 27.00 26.90 -12.68
CA PHE A 135 27.20 28.36 -12.66
C PHE A 135 27.62 28.93 -14.02
N ASP A 136 27.27 30.18 -14.23
CA ASP A 136 27.78 30.93 -15.35
C ASP A 136 29.28 31.26 -15.20
N TYR A 137 29.86 31.66 -16.31
CA TYR A 137 31.26 32.10 -16.29
C TYR A 137 31.44 33.26 -15.32
N ASP A 138 32.45 33.15 -14.47
CA ASP A 138 32.84 34.18 -13.50
C ASP A 138 31.70 34.57 -12.51
N LYS A 139 30.71 33.67 -12.29
CA LYS A 139 29.60 33.88 -11.37
C LYS A 139 29.55 32.80 -10.27
N SER A 140 29.03 33.22 -9.12
CA SER A 140 28.65 32.35 -8.00
C SER A 140 27.15 32.46 -7.62
N ASP A 141 26.40 33.29 -8.35
CA ASP A 141 24.94 33.38 -8.17
C ASP A 141 24.26 32.13 -8.70
N ILE A 142 23.30 31.60 -7.95
CA ILE A 142 22.48 30.48 -8.38
C ILE A 142 21.60 30.88 -9.56
N ARG A 143 21.73 30.17 -10.68
CA ARG A 143 20.92 30.44 -11.87
C ARG A 143 19.46 30.11 -11.62
N ALA A 144 18.55 30.80 -12.28
CA ALA A 144 17.12 30.52 -12.19
C ALA A 144 16.78 29.09 -12.65
N SER A 145 17.53 28.53 -13.62
CA SER A 145 17.40 27.14 -14.07
C SER A 145 17.76 26.10 -13.01
N GLU A 146 18.60 26.45 -12.03
CA GLU A 146 19.05 25.53 -10.98
C GLU A 146 18.12 25.51 -9.75
N GLN A 147 17.18 26.45 -9.64
CA GLN A 147 16.27 26.54 -8.49
C GLN A 147 15.45 25.26 -8.29
N GLY A 148 14.99 24.65 -9.39
CA GLY A 148 14.23 23.40 -9.33
C GLY A 148 15.07 22.23 -8.82
N SER A 149 16.33 22.12 -9.25
CA SER A 149 17.25 21.09 -8.77
C SER A 149 17.55 21.26 -7.29
N ILE A 150 17.86 22.47 -6.85
CA ILE A 150 18.09 22.79 -5.42
C ILE A 150 16.88 22.43 -4.56
N GLN A 151 15.67 22.73 -5.02
CA GLN A 151 14.45 22.39 -4.29
C GLN A 151 14.27 20.87 -4.18
N ALA A 152 14.54 20.13 -5.25
CA ALA A 152 14.45 18.65 -5.25
C ALA A 152 15.52 18.02 -4.35
N ASP A 153 16.77 18.50 -4.43
CA ASP A 153 17.89 18.04 -3.60
C ASP A 153 17.62 18.32 -2.11
N ALA A 154 17.09 19.51 -1.80
CA ALA A 154 16.74 19.87 -0.43
C ALA A 154 15.60 18.96 0.11
N GLN A 155 14.59 18.69 -0.69
CA GLN A 155 13.50 17.79 -0.32
C GLN A 155 14.02 16.37 -0.05
N PHE A 156 14.91 15.86 -0.90
CA PHE A 156 15.57 14.57 -0.68
C PHE A 156 16.33 14.54 0.64
N LEU A 157 17.19 15.54 0.90
CA LEU A 157 17.97 15.61 2.14
C LEU A 157 17.10 15.81 3.39
N GLN A 158 15.92 16.42 3.29
CA GLN A 158 14.96 16.51 4.41
C GLN A 158 14.33 15.14 4.72
N GLN A 159 14.03 14.35 3.71
CA GLN A 159 13.49 12.99 3.87
C GLN A 159 14.54 12.02 4.42
N HIS A 160 15.82 12.28 4.15
CA HIS A 160 16.97 11.49 4.58
C HIS A 160 17.82 12.26 5.60
N SER A 161 17.29 12.44 6.82
CA SER A 161 17.87 13.30 7.84
C SER A 161 19.26 12.88 8.36
N ASN A 162 19.64 11.62 8.17
CA ASN A 162 20.95 11.07 8.57
C ASN A 162 22.07 11.39 7.58
N ILE A 163 21.75 11.81 6.35
CA ILE A 163 22.74 12.11 5.32
C ILE A 163 23.40 13.46 5.63
N HIS A 164 24.73 13.46 5.72
CA HIS A 164 25.57 14.63 5.72
C HIS A 164 26.23 14.78 4.36
N VAL A 165 26.51 15.99 3.94
CA VAL A 165 27.10 16.27 2.63
C VAL A 165 28.22 17.29 2.72
N THR A 166 29.21 17.13 1.83
CA THR A 166 30.15 18.19 1.52
C THR A 166 29.83 18.77 0.14
N VAL A 167 29.70 20.08 0.04
CA VAL A 167 29.58 20.78 -1.24
C VAL A 167 30.97 21.23 -1.67
N GLU A 168 31.44 20.65 -2.79
CA GLU A 168 32.72 21.00 -3.42
C GLU A 168 32.48 22.07 -4.47
N GLY A 169 33.16 23.22 -4.32
CA GLY A 169 33.11 24.33 -5.28
C GLY A 169 34.21 24.22 -6.32
N HIS A 170 33.80 24.21 -7.60
CA HIS A 170 34.71 24.08 -8.74
C HIS A 170 34.61 25.27 -9.70
N SER A 171 35.66 25.46 -10.46
CA SER A 171 35.75 26.46 -11.54
C SER A 171 36.36 25.84 -12.80
N ASP A 172 36.23 26.54 -13.92
CA ASP A 172 36.98 26.18 -15.13
C ASP A 172 38.45 26.57 -15.01
N GLU A 173 39.26 26.18 -15.99
CA GLU A 173 40.71 26.31 -15.97
C GLU A 173 41.24 27.78 -16.08
N ARG A 174 40.41 28.74 -16.49
CA ARG A 174 40.77 30.11 -16.78
C ARG A 174 40.99 30.91 -15.50
N GLY A 175 42.03 31.75 -15.48
CA GLY A 175 42.39 32.56 -14.33
C GLY A 175 43.46 31.94 -13.41
N SER A 176 43.87 32.64 -12.35
CA SER A 176 44.85 32.13 -11.38
C SER A 176 44.23 31.07 -10.46
N THR A 177 45.06 30.27 -9.82
CA THR A 177 44.63 29.26 -8.84
C THR A 177 43.94 29.90 -7.64
N GLU A 178 44.54 30.98 -7.11
CA GLU A 178 44.01 31.70 -5.94
C GLU A 178 42.60 32.27 -6.22
N TYR A 179 42.46 32.89 -7.41
CA TYR A 179 41.16 33.41 -7.85
C TYR A 179 40.11 32.31 -7.95
N ASN A 180 40.46 31.20 -8.59
CA ASN A 180 39.56 30.08 -8.77
C ASN A 180 39.21 29.37 -7.46
N LEU A 181 40.14 29.29 -6.50
CA LEU A 181 39.82 28.80 -5.15
C LEU A 181 38.80 29.70 -4.45
N ALA A 182 38.96 31.03 -4.53
CA ALA A 182 37.99 31.96 -3.97
C ALA A 182 36.63 31.86 -4.65
N LEU A 183 36.59 31.74 -6.00
CA LEU A 183 35.36 31.57 -6.77
C LEU A 183 34.67 30.26 -6.43
N GLY A 184 35.42 29.17 -6.29
CA GLY A 184 34.89 27.88 -5.85
C GLY A 184 34.32 27.94 -4.42
N THR A 185 34.96 28.64 -3.49
CA THR A 185 34.41 28.87 -2.14
C THR A 185 33.07 29.59 -2.22
N ASN A 186 32.97 30.68 -2.98
CA ASN A 186 31.73 31.42 -3.14
C ASN A 186 30.62 30.58 -3.74
N ARG A 187 30.91 29.67 -4.69
CA ARG A 187 29.96 28.74 -5.29
C ARG A 187 29.45 27.69 -4.29
N ALA A 188 30.39 27.08 -3.54
CA ALA A 188 30.02 26.10 -2.51
C ALA A 188 29.13 26.71 -1.44
N ASP A 189 29.48 27.95 -1.00
CA ASP A 189 28.72 28.68 0.02
C ASP A 189 27.33 29.12 -0.52
N ALA A 190 27.26 29.54 -1.79
CA ALA A 190 25.97 29.86 -2.44
C ALA A 190 25.03 28.65 -2.47
N VAL A 191 25.53 27.45 -2.83
CA VAL A 191 24.78 26.23 -2.80
C VAL A 191 24.33 25.89 -1.39
N LYS A 192 25.24 25.90 -0.40
CA LYS A 192 24.89 25.68 1.01
C LYS A 192 23.80 26.63 1.49
N ASN A 193 23.94 27.92 1.20
CA ASN A 193 22.95 28.92 1.61
C ASN A 193 21.58 28.65 0.98
N ALA A 194 21.54 28.28 -0.30
CA ALA A 194 20.31 27.93 -0.99
C ALA A 194 19.65 26.67 -0.39
N MET A 195 20.43 25.65 -0.06
CA MET A 195 19.94 24.43 0.60
C MET A 195 19.38 24.73 2.00
N VAL A 196 20.05 25.61 2.76
CA VAL A 196 19.56 26.05 4.08
C VAL A 196 18.26 26.84 3.96
N GLN A 197 18.15 27.74 3.00
CA GLN A 197 16.91 28.47 2.71
C GLN A 197 15.78 27.53 2.29
N ALA A 198 16.11 26.46 1.60
CA ALA A 198 15.16 25.38 1.23
C ALA A 198 14.87 24.41 2.39
N GLY A 199 15.39 24.64 3.61
CA GLY A 199 15.02 23.93 4.85
C GLY A 199 15.96 22.79 5.27
N VAL A 200 17.12 22.62 4.63
CA VAL A 200 18.14 21.66 5.08
C VAL A 200 18.95 22.28 6.22
N SER A 201 19.19 21.50 7.29
CA SER A 201 19.96 22.00 8.43
C SER A 201 21.43 22.26 8.05
N GLY A 202 21.92 23.49 8.31
CA GLY A 202 23.26 23.94 7.89
C GLY A 202 24.44 23.19 8.52
N ASN A 203 24.22 22.51 9.67
CA ASN A 203 25.23 21.68 10.32
C ASN A 203 25.48 20.35 9.58
N ARG A 204 24.59 19.97 8.66
CA ARG A 204 24.72 18.80 7.81
C ARG A 204 25.47 19.07 6.51
N ILE A 205 25.80 20.34 6.23
CA ILE A 205 26.41 20.77 4.97
C ILE A 205 27.75 21.41 5.27
N LYS A 206 28.84 20.75 4.85
CA LYS A 206 30.16 21.30 4.81
C LYS A 206 30.43 21.91 3.43
N THR A 207 31.36 22.86 3.34
CA THR A 207 31.82 23.43 2.07
C THR A 207 33.34 23.31 1.96
N ILE A 208 33.80 23.02 0.76
CA ILE A 208 35.22 23.03 0.40
C ILE A 208 35.38 23.54 -1.04
N SER A 209 36.47 24.23 -1.32
CA SER A 209 36.79 24.64 -2.68
C SER A 209 37.98 23.86 -3.22
N TYR A 210 37.87 23.42 -4.44
CA TYR A 210 38.99 22.93 -5.24
C TYR A 210 39.34 23.87 -6.39
N GLY A 211 38.54 24.93 -6.58
CA GLY A 211 38.77 25.85 -7.68
C GLY A 211 38.89 25.10 -9.00
N LYS A 212 40.00 25.27 -9.71
CA LYS A 212 40.32 24.59 -10.96
C LYS A 212 41.16 23.32 -10.79
N GLU A 213 41.52 22.92 -9.57
CA GLU A 213 42.53 21.88 -9.32
C GLU A 213 41.95 20.43 -9.45
N LYS A 214 40.60 20.28 -9.37
CA LYS A 214 39.93 19.01 -9.61
C LYS A 214 38.92 19.15 -10.75
N PRO A 215 39.34 19.24 -12.00
CA PRO A 215 38.42 19.34 -13.12
C PRO A 215 37.65 18.03 -13.35
N PHE A 216 36.37 18.16 -13.69
CA PHE A 216 35.55 17.04 -14.18
C PHE A 216 35.86 16.73 -15.64
N CYS A 217 36.12 17.80 -16.41
CA CYS A 217 36.39 17.75 -17.84
C CYS A 217 37.67 18.56 -18.09
N THR A 218 38.57 18.08 -18.96
CA THR A 218 39.90 18.63 -19.20
C THR A 218 40.08 19.29 -20.57
N GLU A 219 39.04 19.29 -21.41
CA GLU A 219 39.13 19.94 -22.72
C GLU A 219 38.93 21.45 -22.62
N SER A 220 39.68 22.21 -23.42
CA SER A 220 39.62 23.68 -23.44
C SER A 220 38.51 24.17 -24.40
N ASN A 221 37.25 23.91 -24.02
CA ASN A 221 36.07 24.39 -24.74
C ASN A 221 34.91 24.70 -23.77
N GLU A 222 33.90 25.47 -24.26
CA GLU A 222 32.80 25.93 -23.40
C GLU A 222 31.96 24.78 -22.85
N SER A 223 31.79 23.72 -23.60
CA SER A 223 31.03 22.53 -23.10
C SER A 223 31.70 21.89 -21.90
N CYS A 224 33.04 21.81 -21.91
CA CYS A 224 33.81 21.25 -20.81
C CYS A 224 33.90 22.27 -19.64
N TRP A 225 34.14 23.54 -19.92
CA TRP A 225 34.19 24.61 -18.91
C TRP A 225 32.85 24.70 -18.14
N GLN A 226 31.72 24.56 -18.83
CA GLN A 226 30.39 24.58 -18.19
C GLN A 226 30.24 23.44 -17.19
N GLN A 227 30.76 22.25 -17.46
CA GLN A 227 30.72 21.11 -16.54
C GLN A 227 31.62 21.30 -15.31
N ASN A 228 32.71 22.08 -15.47
CA ASN A 228 33.63 22.40 -14.37
C ASN A 228 33.06 23.47 -13.44
N ARG A 229 32.29 24.42 -13.94
CA ARG A 229 31.68 25.50 -13.14
C ARG A 229 30.51 24.99 -12.34
N ARG A 230 30.74 24.25 -11.23
CA ARG A 230 29.68 23.59 -10.45
C ARG A 230 29.93 23.63 -8.95
N GLY A 231 28.87 23.44 -8.21
CA GLY A 231 28.87 22.97 -6.83
C GLY A 231 28.47 21.47 -6.82
N HIS A 232 29.43 20.64 -6.48
CA HIS A 232 29.26 19.17 -6.48
C HIS A 232 28.93 18.68 -5.08
N PHE A 233 27.95 17.81 -4.94
CA PHE A 233 27.60 17.22 -3.65
C PHE A 233 28.28 15.87 -3.46
N VAL A 234 28.96 15.73 -2.33
CA VAL A 234 29.61 14.50 -1.90
C VAL A 234 28.89 13.95 -0.66
N TYR A 235 28.53 12.69 -0.71
CA TYR A 235 27.96 11.96 0.42
C TYR A 235 29.01 11.77 1.52
N GLU A 236 28.68 12.12 2.74
CA GLU A 236 29.53 11.89 3.92
C GLU A 236 29.00 10.66 4.71
N LYS A 237 29.90 9.70 4.96
CA LYS A 237 29.59 8.50 5.75
C LYS A 237 29.52 8.79 7.24
#